data_e482c52df6292dad44e1af2419639abf
#
_entry.id   e482c52df6292dad44e1af2419639abf
#
_cell.length_a   1.000
_cell.length_b   1.000
_cell.length_c   1.000
_cell.angle_alpha   90.00
_cell.angle_beta   90.00
_cell.angle_gamma   90.00
#
_symmetry.space_group_name_H-M   'P 1'
#
loop_
_entity.id
_entity.type
_entity.pdbx_description
1 polymer ?
#
loop_
_entity_poly.entity_id
_entity_poly.type
_entity_poly.pdbx_seq_one_letter_code
_entity_poly.pdbx_strand_id
1 'polypeptide(L)'
;LRPGGLIDEGISKLRQCPDADSLRVVCSPFNNPYKMWRLAGRFMEPLIDSGIPEQVNQPRQTLPQVYWQIGTLDVIRSSTIIDKQSLIGDRVLPMIIDSGLAADIDDEKSLAVAEDACRSVGFGE
;
A
#
# COMPACT_ATOMS: atom_id res chain seq x y z
N LEU A 1 11.70 2.46 0.55
CA LEU A 1 12.80 2.10 -0.35
C LEU A 1 12.32 1.93 -1.78
N ARG A 2 13.13 2.34 -2.77
CA ARG A 2 12.76 2.27 -4.19
C ARG A 2 13.79 1.46 -4.97
N PRO A 3 13.48 0.21 -5.33
CA PRO A 3 14.34 -0.61 -6.18
C PRO A 3 14.59 0.03 -7.54
N GLY A 4 15.76 -0.24 -8.14
CA GLY A 4 16.04 0.15 -9.52
C GLY A 4 14.99 -0.45 -10.48
N GLY A 5 14.54 0.34 -11.47
CA GLY A 5 13.56 -0.10 -12.47
C GLY A 5 12.09 -0.05 -12.02
N LEU A 6 11.78 0.19 -10.72
CA LEU A 6 10.39 0.23 -10.23
C LEU A 6 9.54 1.27 -10.97
N ILE A 7 10.11 2.42 -11.29
CA ILE A 7 9.41 3.50 -12.02
C ILE A 7 9.05 3.02 -13.43
N ASP A 8 10.00 2.45 -14.14
CA ASP A 8 9.80 1.96 -15.51
C ASP A 8 8.79 0.82 -15.56
N GLU A 9 8.84 -0.07 -14.58
CA GLU A 9 7.86 -1.13 -14.42
C GLU A 9 6.45 -0.58 -14.16
N GLY A 10 6.31 0.40 -13.26
CA GLY A 10 5.03 1.06 -12.98
C GLY A 10 4.45 1.75 -14.21
N ILE A 11 5.27 2.49 -14.96
CA ILE A 11 4.86 3.14 -16.20
C ILE A 11 4.44 2.09 -17.25
N SER A 12 5.20 1.01 -17.38
CA SER A 12 4.90 -0.08 -18.31
C SER A 12 3.58 -0.75 -17.98
N LYS A 13 3.36 -1.10 -16.72
CA LYS A 13 2.10 -1.70 -16.23
C LYS A 13 0.90 -0.80 -16.50
N LEU A 14 1.00 0.50 -16.21
CA LEU A 14 -0.09 1.44 -16.45
C LEU A 14 -0.37 1.57 -17.96
N ARG A 15 0.65 1.57 -18.82
CA ARG A 15 0.49 1.61 -20.28
C ARG A 15 -0.22 0.38 -20.82
N GLN A 16 0.05 -0.81 -20.25
CA GLN A 16 -0.59 -2.08 -20.64
C GLN A 16 -2.05 -2.19 -20.19
N CYS A 17 -2.52 -1.30 -19.30
CA CYS A 17 -3.90 -1.26 -18.82
C CYS A 17 -4.57 0.08 -19.20
N PRO A 18 -5.05 0.23 -20.44
CA PRO A 18 -5.60 1.52 -20.92
C PRO A 18 -6.77 2.05 -20.10
N ASP A 19 -7.52 1.14 -19.47
CA ASP A 19 -8.69 1.45 -18.64
C ASP A 19 -8.33 2.00 -17.25
N ALA A 20 -7.09 1.88 -16.81
CA ALA A 20 -6.68 2.38 -15.52
C ALA A 20 -6.31 3.87 -15.59
N ASP A 21 -6.74 4.63 -14.62
CA ASP A 21 -6.45 6.07 -14.47
C ASP A 21 -5.09 6.32 -13.82
N SER A 22 -4.75 5.47 -12.87
CA SER A 22 -3.49 5.54 -12.14
C SER A 22 -3.02 4.17 -11.69
N LEU A 23 -1.76 4.10 -11.26
CA LEU A 23 -1.17 2.95 -10.60
C LEU A 23 -0.62 3.40 -9.26
N ARG A 24 -0.84 2.59 -8.22
CA ARG A 24 -0.28 2.79 -6.88
C ARG A 24 0.47 1.57 -6.38
N VAL A 25 1.62 1.84 -5.78
CA VAL A 25 2.37 0.79 -5.11
C VAL A 25 1.74 0.49 -3.76
N VAL A 26 1.51 -0.80 -3.53
CA VAL A 26 0.90 -1.32 -2.30
C VAL A 26 1.68 -2.53 -1.81
N CYS A 27 1.56 -2.82 -0.52
CA CYS A 27 2.11 -4.05 0.08
C CYS A 27 1.10 -4.71 1.02
N SER A 28 1.41 -5.91 1.48
CA SER A 28 0.65 -6.53 2.56
C SER A 28 0.77 -5.67 3.83
N PRO A 29 -0.34 -5.31 4.48
CA PRO A 29 -0.29 -4.46 5.66
C PRO A 29 0.34 -5.21 6.84
N PHE A 30 1.11 -4.50 7.65
CA PHE A 30 1.64 -5.04 8.89
C PHE A 30 0.50 -5.41 9.86
N ASN A 31 -0.45 -4.49 10.02
CA ASN A 31 -1.67 -4.70 10.81
C ASN A 31 -2.88 -4.84 9.89
N ASN A 32 -3.67 -5.89 10.09
CA ASN A 32 -4.87 -6.12 9.31
C ASN A 32 -6.00 -5.19 9.79
N PRO A 33 -6.63 -4.36 8.94
CA PRO A 33 -7.67 -3.41 9.34
C PRO A 33 -8.94 -4.08 9.87
N TYR A 34 -9.21 -5.34 9.54
CA TYR A 34 -10.29 -6.13 10.13
C TYR A 34 -10.04 -6.52 11.60
N LYS A 35 -8.84 -6.26 12.12
CA LYS A 35 -8.47 -6.42 13.54
C LYS A 35 -8.32 -5.08 14.26
N MET A 36 -8.68 -3.98 13.60
CA MET A 36 -8.64 -2.65 14.19
C MET A 36 -10.00 -2.25 14.75
N TRP A 37 -9.96 -1.37 15.74
CA TRP A 37 -11.12 -0.87 16.45
C TRP A 37 -11.23 0.64 16.30
N ARG A 38 -12.44 1.15 16.32
CA ARG A 38 -12.70 2.57 16.54
C ARG A 38 -13.41 2.77 17.88
N LEU A 39 -13.20 3.93 18.50
CA LEU A 39 -13.91 4.29 19.73
C LEU A 39 -15.29 4.83 19.39
N ALA A 40 -16.31 4.27 20.05
CA ALA A 40 -17.71 4.71 20.00
C ALA A 40 -18.18 5.06 21.42
N GLY A 41 -17.94 6.27 21.83
CA GLY A 41 -18.14 6.72 23.21
C GLY A 41 -17.19 5.99 24.17
N ARG A 42 -17.72 5.22 25.12
CA ARG A 42 -16.93 4.42 26.09
C ARG A 42 -16.66 2.98 25.64
N PHE A 43 -17.16 2.60 24.49
CA PHE A 43 -17.00 1.25 23.93
C PHE A 43 -16.14 1.30 22.67
N MET A 44 -15.70 0.12 22.23
CA MET A 44 -15.01 -0.08 20.94
C MET A 44 -15.93 -0.87 20.02
N GLU A 45 -15.85 -0.56 18.73
CA GLU A 45 -16.48 -1.32 17.66
C GLU A 45 -15.49 -1.59 16.55
N PRO A 46 -15.59 -2.68 15.76
CA PRO A 46 -14.69 -2.95 14.66
C PRO A 46 -14.62 -1.76 13.70
N LEU A 47 -13.40 -1.42 13.25
CA LEU A 47 -13.19 -0.36 12.26
C LEU A 47 -13.88 -0.68 10.95
N ILE A 48 -13.80 -1.93 10.51
CA ILE A 48 -14.45 -2.48 9.31
C ILE A 48 -15.19 -3.76 9.73
N ASP A 49 -16.45 -3.88 9.35
CA ASP A 49 -17.22 -5.11 9.52
C ASP A 49 -17.12 -5.96 8.25
N SER A 50 -16.60 -7.18 8.38
CA SER A 50 -16.51 -8.15 7.29
C SER A 50 -17.72 -9.09 7.21
N GLY A 51 -18.64 -9.01 8.18
CA GLY A 51 -19.73 -9.98 8.36
C GLY A 51 -19.26 -11.34 8.90
N ILE A 52 -17.97 -11.51 9.18
CA ILE A 52 -17.42 -12.73 9.78
C ILE A 52 -17.58 -12.66 11.29
N PRO A 53 -18.24 -13.63 11.95
CA PRO A 53 -18.36 -13.65 13.39
C PRO A 53 -17.01 -13.58 14.09
N GLU A 54 -16.90 -12.74 15.12
CA GLU A 54 -15.66 -12.55 15.89
C GLU A 54 -14.41 -12.33 15.01
N GLN A 55 -14.54 -11.56 13.94
CA GLN A 55 -13.49 -11.35 12.94
C GLN A 55 -12.12 -10.97 13.54
N VAL A 56 -12.11 -10.23 14.64
CA VAL A 56 -10.89 -9.79 15.32
C VAL A 56 -10.07 -10.94 15.91
N ASN A 57 -10.75 -12.04 16.25
CA ASN A 57 -10.16 -13.26 16.79
C ASN A 57 -9.80 -14.29 15.70
N GLN A 58 -10.26 -14.07 14.47
CA GLN A 58 -10.01 -15.00 13.37
C GLN A 58 -8.53 -15.00 12.93
N PRO A 59 -8.01 -16.13 12.43
CA PRO A 59 -6.71 -16.17 11.76
C PRO A 59 -6.67 -15.20 10.57
N ARG A 60 -5.50 -14.57 10.33
CA ARG A 60 -5.34 -13.59 9.23
C ARG A 60 -5.76 -14.16 7.87
N GLN A 61 -5.53 -15.45 7.64
CA GLN A 61 -5.80 -16.14 6.38
C GLN A 61 -7.31 -16.29 6.07
N THR A 62 -8.17 -16.22 7.09
CA THR A 62 -9.63 -16.30 6.93
C THR A 62 -10.29 -14.94 6.73
N LEU A 63 -9.55 -13.87 6.92
CA LEU A 63 -10.02 -12.50 6.70
C LEU A 63 -9.84 -12.09 5.24
N PRO A 64 -10.65 -11.16 4.72
CA PRO A 64 -10.45 -10.63 3.37
C PRO A 64 -9.04 -10.10 3.18
N GLN A 65 -8.48 -10.35 2.00
CA GLN A 65 -7.17 -9.84 1.66
C GLN A 65 -7.25 -8.33 1.45
N VAL A 66 -6.32 -7.63 2.08
CA VAL A 66 -6.21 -6.17 2.01
C VAL A 66 -4.77 -5.77 1.72
N TYR A 67 -4.62 -4.58 1.18
CA TYR A 67 -3.32 -4.00 0.88
C TYR A 67 -3.23 -2.61 1.49
N TRP A 68 -2.02 -2.25 1.89
CA TRP A 68 -1.68 -0.93 2.38
C TRP A 68 -0.96 -0.15 1.30
N GLN A 69 -1.45 1.06 1.00
CA GLN A 69 -0.79 1.98 0.11
C GLN A 69 0.45 2.55 0.80
N ILE A 70 1.56 2.49 0.08
CA ILE A 70 2.84 3.06 0.51
C ILE A 70 3.26 4.17 -0.47
N GLY A 71 3.92 5.22 0.06
CA GLY A 71 4.31 6.40 -0.71
C GLY A 71 5.51 6.20 -1.65
N THR A 72 5.85 4.96 -2.02
CA THR A 72 7.05 4.66 -2.80
C THR A 72 6.95 5.14 -4.24
N LEU A 73 5.79 4.94 -4.89
CA LEU A 73 5.55 5.34 -6.27
C LEU A 73 4.04 5.43 -6.55
N ASP A 74 3.64 6.53 -7.17
CA ASP A 74 2.37 6.69 -7.85
C ASP A 74 2.62 7.06 -9.31
N VAL A 75 1.94 6.41 -10.24
CA VAL A 75 1.98 6.74 -11.68
C VAL A 75 0.57 7.12 -12.10
N ILE A 76 0.41 8.33 -12.63
CA ILE A 76 -0.91 8.89 -12.95
C ILE A 76 -0.93 9.33 -14.41
N ARG A 77 -2.02 9.04 -15.13
CA ARG A 77 -2.19 9.56 -16.49
C ARG A 77 -2.40 11.06 -16.44
N SER A 78 -1.78 11.79 -17.34
CA SER A 78 -2.00 13.23 -17.46
C SER A 78 -3.48 13.58 -17.70
N SER A 79 -4.21 12.75 -18.46
CA SER A 79 -5.66 12.91 -18.64
C SER A 79 -6.46 12.79 -17.34
N THR A 80 -6.05 11.93 -16.43
CA THR A 80 -6.69 11.83 -15.11
C THR A 80 -6.56 13.14 -14.33
N ILE A 81 -5.40 13.77 -14.40
CA ILE A 81 -5.16 15.05 -13.71
C ILE A 81 -5.93 16.18 -14.41
N ILE A 82 -5.85 16.25 -15.74
CA ILE A 82 -6.38 17.39 -16.52
C ILE A 82 -7.91 17.30 -16.63
N ASP A 83 -8.43 16.13 -17.03
CA ASP A 83 -9.84 15.97 -17.39
C ASP A 83 -10.69 15.63 -16.18
N LYS A 84 -10.18 14.79 -15.27
CA LYS A 84 -10.89 14.37 -14.05
C LYS A 84 -10.57 15.22 -12.83
N GLN A 85 -9.58 16.10 -12.90
CA GLN A 85 -9.08 16.91 -11.77
C GLN A 85 -8.78 16.05 -10.53
N SER A 86 -8.20 14.87 -10.75
CA SER A 86 -7.95 13.86 -9.72
C SER A 86 -6.51 13.34 -9.81
N LEU A 87 -5.90 13.08 -8.66
CA LEU A 87 -4.60 12.39 -8.56
C LEU A 87 -4.73 10.87 -8.43
N ILE A 88 -5.95 10.34 -8.45
CA ILE A 88 -6.21 8.92 -8.30
C ILE A 88 -7.10 8.38 -9.43
N GLY A 89 -8.13 9.13 -9.83
CA GLY A 89 -9.16 8.69 -10.78
C GLY A 89 -10.14 7.68 -10.18
N ASP A 90 -10.85 6.95 -11.05
CA ASP A 90 -11.88 5.99 -10.66
C ASP A 90 -11.35 4.54 -10.65
N ARG A 91 -10.34 4.26 -11.50
CA ARG A 91 -9.78 2.91 -11.70
C ARG A 91 -8.28 2.92 -11.41
N VAL A 92 -7.93 2.40 -10.24
CA VAL A 92 -6.55 2.37 -9.73
C VAL A 92 -5.96 0.97 -9.91
N LEU A 93 -4.85 0.89 -10.62
CA LEU A 93 -4.11 -0.37 -10.81
C LEU A 93 -3.15 -0.57 -9.62
N PRO A 94 -3.20 -1.71 -8.90
CA PRO A 94 -2.24 -1.98 -7.85
C PRO A 94 -0.92 -2.52 -8.43
N MET A 95 0.18 -2.08 -7.86
CA MET A 95 1.49 -2.70 -8.01
C MET A 95 1.95 -3.20 -6.66
N ILE A 96 1.90 -4.53 -6.49
CA ILE A 96 2.19 -5.17 -5.19
C ILE A 96 3.69 -5.40 -5.09
N ILE A 97 4.29 -4.91 -4.02
CA ILE A 97 5.70 -5.17 -3.69
C ILE A 97 5.85 -5.83 -2.32
N ASP A 98 7.04 -6.31 -2.04
CA ASP A 98 7.37 -6.87 -0.73
C ASP A 98 7.28 -5.80 0.36
N SER A 99 6.69 -6.15 1.51
CA SER A 99 6.54 -5.23 2.64
C SER A 99 7.87 -4.80 3.27
N GLY A 100 8.94 -5.57 3.09
CA GLY A 100 10.30 -5.19 3.50
C GLY A 100 10.84 -3.95 2.76
N LEU A 101 10.26 -3.61 1.61
CA LEU A 101 10.58 -2.39 0.86
C LEU A 101 9.74 -1.17 1.27
N ALA A 102 8.74 -1.38 2.11
CA ALA A 102 7.80 -0.35 2.57
C ALA A 102 8.36 0.44 3.77
N ALA A 103 9.63 0.85 3.72
CA ALA A 103 10.22 1.66 4.77
C ALA A 103 9.89 3.14 4.54
N ASP A 104 9.23 3.73 5.53
CA ASP A 104 8.99 5.18 5.63
C ASP A 104 9.92 5.74 6.72
N ILE A 105 10.56 6.87 6.45
CA ILE A 105 11.59 7.43 7.33
C ILE A 105 11.03 8.71 7.95
N ASP A 106 10.46 8.58 9.14
CA ASP A 106 9.90 9.68 9.91
C ASP A 106 10.77 10.07 11.11
N ASP A 107 11.61 9.16 11.57
CA ASP A 107 12.49 9.35 12.73
C ASP A 107 13.79 8.53 12.62
N GLU A 108 14.69 8.69 13.61
CA GLU A 108 15.96 7.95 13.64
C GLU A 108 15.79 6.42 13.72
N LYS A 109 14.70 5.94 14.31
CA LYS A 109 14.45 4.50 14.42
C LYS A 109 14.03 3.93 13.08
N SER A 110 13.14 4.60 12.38
CA SER A 110 12.71 4.22 11.03
C SER A 110 13.86 4.34 10.02
N LEU A 111 14.77 5.30 10.20
CA LEU A 111 16.01 5.39 9.41
C LEU A 111 16.89 4.15 9.61
N ALA A 112 17.14 3.72 10.85
CA ALA A 112 17.94 2.53 11.12
C ALA A 112 17.34 1.26 10.50
N VAL A 113 16.00 1.12 10.55
CA VAL A 113 15.27 0.01 9.89
C VAL A 113 15.42 0.08 8.37
N ALA A 114 15.33 1.28 7.78
CA ALA A 114 15.52 1.46 6.34
C ALA A 114 16.94 1.15 5.90
N GLU A 115 17.97 1.52 6.67
CA GLU A 115 19.36 1.19 6.40
C GLU A 115 19.61 -0.32 6.45
N ASP A 116 19.04 -1.04 7.42
CA ASP A 116 19.15 -2.50 7.50
C ASP A 116 18.45 -3.18 6.31
N ALA A 117 17.29 -2.69 5.92
CA ALA A 117 16.59 -3.17 4.74
C ALA A 117 17.40 -2.92 3.45
N CYS A 118 18.04 -1.76 3.30
CA CYS A 118 18.94 -1.46 2.19
C CYS A 118 20.10 -2.46 2.11
N ARG A 119 20.74 -2.76 3.23
CA ARG A 119 21.84 -3.73 3.31
C ARG A 119 21.40 -5.14 2.92
N SER A 120 20.20 -5.55 3.33
CA SER A 120 19.67 -6.89 3.05
C SER A 120 19.26 -7.10 1.59
N VAL A 121 18.92 -6.03 0.87
CA VAL A 121 18.45 -6.07 -0.53
C VAL A 121 19.57 -5.72 -1.53
N GLY A 122 20.79 -5.42 -1.05
CA GLY A 122 21.93 -5.10 -1.92
C GLY A 122 21.83 -3.71 -2.57
N PHE A 123 21.13 -2.77 -1.96
CA PHE A 123 21.18 -1.37 -2.36
C PHE A 123 22.53 -0.78 -1.95
N GLY A 124 23.50 -0.71 -2.87
CA GLY A 124 24.76 -0.03 -2.61
C GLY A 124 26.03 -0.69 -3.19
N GLU A 125 25.90 -1.68 -4.06
CA GLU A 125 27.00 -2.17 -4.90
C GLU A 125 26.84 -1.70 -6.36
#